data_729575c9c775fd2492b819d732f34a25
#
_entry.id   729575c9c775fd2492b819d732f34a25
#
_cell.length_a   1.000
_cell.length_b   1.000
_cell.length_c   1.000
_cell.angle_alpha   90.00
_cell.angle_beta   90.00
_cell.angle_gamma   90.00
#
_symmetry.space_group_name_H-M   'P 1'
#
loop_
_entity.id
_entity.type
_entity.pdbx_description
1 polymer ?
#
loop_
_entity_poly.entity_id
_entity_poly.type
_entity_poly.pdbx_seq_one_letter_code
_entity_poly.pdbx_strand_id
1 'polypeptide(L)'
;LESIDDFVLNEQNTPTLARLQREGICFSEFYTPQYSNGYTFNTEFAAQTGLYPYANGNVAYSLSRSAFPDAAGSLFGDAGYTANSFHKSEAKFYNRGAMHQAFGYEQYHSALHYASGELEVGVDRFLVDCDELYARMIDTEPFLDFLITYSGHLGYDEIDALTTYALEQYPEYADDSRPYEINGLFAKARLTDDMFARLLERLAE
;
A
#
# COMPACT_ATOMS: atom_id res chain seq x y z
N LEU A 1 2.39 -0.25 -3.61
CA LEU A 1 2.29 1.21 -3.53
C LEU A 1 1.05 1.69 -4.29
N GLU A 2 0.21 2.50 -3.65
CA GLU A 2 -0.97 3.09 -4.28
C GLU A 2 -0.58 4.38 -4.99
N SER A 3 -0.90 4.49 -6.29
CA SER A 3 -0.77 5.70 -7.11
C SER A 3 0.63 6.37 -7.09
N ILE A 4 1.69 5.61 -6.88
CA ILE A 4 3.07 6.09 -6.94
C ILE A 4 3.64 5.79 -8.32
N ASP A 5 3.82 6.83 -9.13
CA ASP A 5 4.40 6.74 -10.45
C ASP A 5 5.93 6.71 -10.42
N ASP A 6 6.55 6.07 -11.40
CA ASP A 6 8.00 5.89 -11.48
C ASP A 6 8.77 7.23 -11.44
N PHE A 7 8.24 8.29 -12.05
CA PHE A 7 8.93 9.58 -12.10
C PHE A 7 9.06 10.28 -10.74
N VAL A 8 8.27 9.91 -9.73
CA VAL A 8 8.42 10.42 -8.35
C VAL A 8 9.39 9.59 -7.51
N LEU A 9 9.80 8.40 -7.99
CA LEU A 9 10.75 7.53 -7.31
C LEU A 9 12.19 8.01 -7.54
N ASN A 10 12.61 8.97 -6.74
CA ASN A 10 13.96 9.56 -6.86
C ASN A 10 14.45 10.07 -5.49
N GLU A 11 15.74 10.39 -5.40
CA GLU A 11 16.38 10.81 -4.16
C GLU A 11 15.81 12.11 -3.56
N GLN A 12 15.19 12.95 -4.38
CA GLN A 12 14.60 14.22 -3.93
C GLN A 12 13.21 13.99 -3.30
N ASN A 13 12.37 13.21 -3.96
CA ASN A 13 10.96 13.06 -3.56
C ASN A 13 10.75 11.87 -2.61
N THR A 14 11.42 10.75 -2.86
CA THR A 14 11.24 9.48 -2.14
C THR A 14 12.59 8.83 -1.85
N PRO A 15 13.43 9.44 -1.00
CA PRO A 15 14.82 8.99 -0.79
C PRO A 15 14.93 7.57 -0.24
N THR A 16 13.99 7.12 0.60
CA THR A 16 13.98 5.77 1.15
C THR A 16 13.67 4.74 0.07
N LEU A 17 12.64 4.96 -0.72
CA LEU A 17 12.27 4.09 -1.83
C LEU A 17 13.37 4.07 -2.90
N ALA A 18 13.96 5.23 -3.22
CA ALA A 18 15.10 5.32 -4.15
C ALA A 18 16.32 4.53 -3.64
N ARG A 19 16.59 4.55 -2.32
CA ARG A 19 17.63 3.72 -1.71
C ARG A 19 17.30 2.24 -1.83
N LEU A 20 16.09 1.81 -1.46
CA LEU A 20 15.64 0.43 -1.57
C LEU A 20 15.71 -0.09 -3.01
N GLN A 21 15.39 0.75 -3.98
CA GLN A 21 15.50 0.42 -5.41
C GLN A 21 16.96 0.16 -5.82
N ARG A 22 17.91 0.91 -5.28
CA ARG A 22 19.34 0.69 -5.58
C ARG A 22 19.95 -0.51 -4.85
N GLU A 23 19.51 -0.78 -3.64
CA GLU A 23 20.04 -1.84 -2.78
C GLU A 23 19.36 -3.19 -3.02
N GLY A 24 18.16 -3.18 -3.60
CA GLY A 24 17.35 -4.36 -3.86
C GLY A 24 17.43 -4.87 -5.29
N ILE A 25 16.50 -5.75 -5.64
CA ILE A 25 16.31 -6.23 -7.01
C ILE A 25 15.30 -5.33 -7.70
N CYS A 26 15.73 -4.61 -8.73
CA CYS A 26 14.89 -3.73 -9.52
C CYS A 26 14.64 -4.31 -10.92
N PHE A 27 13.37 -4.41 -11.31
CA PHE A 27 12.98 -4.85 -12.65
C PHE A 27 12.79 -3.62 -13.55
N SER A 28 13.72 -3.37 -14.47
CA SER A 28 13.70 -2.19 -15.34
C SER A 28 12.58 -2.19 -16.38
N GLU A 29 11.99 -3.35 -16.67
CA GLU A 29 10.89 -3.53 -17.63
C GLU A 29 9.70 -4.22 -16.97
N PHE A 30 9.28 -3.67 -15.82
CA PHE A 30 8.09 -4.14 -15.12
C PHE A 30 6.87 -3.34 -15.58
N TYR A 31 5.84 -4.05 -16.03
CA TYR A 31 4.59 -3.46 -16.51
C TYR A 31 3.42 -4.00 -15.71
N THR A 32 2.59 -3.11 -15.19
CA THR A 32 1.33 -3.49 -14.57
C THR A 32 0.24 -3.60 -15.64
N PRO A 33 -0.41 -4.75 -15.82
CA PRO A 33 -1.49 -4.87 -16.77
C PRO A 33 -2.68 -4.04 -16.29
N GLN A 34 -2.99 -2.96 -17.01
CA GLN A 34 -4.19 -2.16 -16.77
C GLN A 34 -5.23 -2.46 -17.85
N TYR A 35 -6.44 -2.76 -17.39
CA TYR A 35 -7.60 -2.85 -18.24
C TYR A 35 -8.50 -1.64 -18.04
N SER A 36 -9.37 -1.36 -18.99
CA SER A 36 -10.18 -0.14 -19.10
C SER A 36 -11.01 0.24 -17.86
N ASN A 37 -11.14 -0.61 -16.89
CA ASN A 37 -11.78 -0.35 -15.59
C ASN A 37 -10.84 -0.82 -14.49
N GLY A 38 -9.59 -0.32 -14.49
CA GLY A 38 -8.59 -0.68 -13.49
C GLY A 38 -9.07 -0.31 -12.09
N TYR A 39 -9.23 -1.32 -11.25
CA TYR A 39 -9.42 -1.14 -9.82
C TYR A 39 -8.10 -1.48 -9.13
N THR A 40 -7.75 -0.78 -8.06
CA THR A 40 -6.60 -1.10 -7.21
C THR A 40 -6.52 -2.59 -6.90
N PHE A 41 -7.67 -3.19 -6.57
CA PHE A 41 -7.73 -4.61 -6.26
C PHE A 41 -7.32 -5.53 -7.42
N ASN A 42 -7.52 -5.14 -8.67
CA ASN A 42 -7.09 -5.96 -9.81
C ASN A 42 -5.56 -6.04 -9.91
N THR A 43 -4.87 -4.95 -9.60
CA THR A 43 -3.39 -4.93 -9.49
C THR A 43 -2.91 -5.75 -8.29
N GLU A 44 -3.59 -5.60 -7.16
CA GLU A 44 -3.36 -6.38 -5.94
C GLU A 44 -3.53 -7.90 -6.21
N PHE A 45 -4.61 -8.29 -6.90
CA PHE A 45 -4.84 -9.66 -7.33
C PHE A 45 -3.71 -10.19 -8.21
N ALA A 46 -3.28 -9.42 -9.21
CA ALA A 46 -2.19 -9.82 -10.09
C ALA A 46 -0.86 -9.99 -9.33
N ALA A 47 -0.57 -9.08 -8.39
CA ALA A 47 0.64 -9.15 -7.57
C ALA A 47 0.65 -10.37 -6.63
N GLN A 48 -0.51 -10.72 -6.08
CA GLN A 48 -0.63 -11.85 -5.16
C GLN A 48 -0.62 -13.21 -5.83
N THR A 49 -1.17 -13.31 -7.02
CA THR A 49 -1.43 -14.61 -7.67
C THR A 49 -0.61 -14.86 -8.93
N GLY A 50 0.03 -13.82 -9.49
CA GLY A 50 0.67 -13.90 -10.80
C GLY A 50 -0.31 -14.04 -11.97
N LEU A 51 -1.63 -13.93 -11.72
CA LEU A 51 -2.67 -14.10 -12.73
C LEU A 51 -3.16 -12.76 -13.24
N TYR A 52 -3.56 -12.69 -14.51
CA TYR A 52 -4.21 -11.51 -15.06
C TYR A 52 -5.67 -11.45 -14.60
N PRO A 53 -6.13 -10.31 -14.04
CA PRO A 53 -7.56 -10.11 -13.82
C PRO A 53 -8.28 -10.06 -15.18
N TYR A 54 -9.44 -10.68 -15.29
CA TYR A 54 -10.21 -10.58 -16.53
C TYR A 54 -10.93 -9.23 -16.64
N ALA A 55 -11.18 -8.79 -17.89
CA ALA A 55 -11.44 -7.41 -18.26
C ALA A 55 -12.74 -6.76 -17.76
N ASN A 56 -13.64 -7.47 -17.08
CA ASN A 56 -14.97 -6.97 -16.75
C ASN A 56 -15.16 -6.76 -15.26
N GLY A 57 -14.60 -5.65 -14.74
CA GLY A 57 -14.86 -5.20 -13.37
C GLY A 57 -13.86 -5.68 -12.34
N ASN A 58 -14.21 -5.50 -11.08
CA ASN A 58 -13.38 -5.88 -9.95
C ASN A 58 -13.53 -7.38 -9.65
N VAL A 59 -12.43 -8.14 -9.75
CA VAL A 59 -12.43 -9.59 -9.53
C VAL A 59 -12.72 -10.00 -8.07
N ALA A 60 -12.59 -9.08 -7.12
CA ALA A 60 -12.79 -9.35 -5.70
C ALA A 60 -14.17 -9.93 -5.36
N TYR A 61 -15.19 -9.52 -6.10
CA TYR A 61 -16.56 -9.98 -5.82
C TYR A 61 -16.91 -11.30 -6.50
N SER A 62 -16.22 -11.63 -7.59
CA SER A 62 -16.49 -12.86 -8.35
C SER A 62 -15.61 -14.03 -7.94
N LEU A 63 -14.41 -13.77 -7.42
CA LEU A 63 -13.41 -14.79 -7.11
C LEU A 63 -13.21 -15.07 -5.63
N SER A 64 -13.93 -14.42 -4.73
CA SER A 64 -13.76 -14.57 -3.27
C SER A 64 -14.06 -15.98 -2.71
N ARG A 65 -14.65 -16.86 -3.51
CA ARG A 65 -14.88 -18.26 -3.17
C ARG A 65 -13.92 -19.23 -3.88
N SER A 66 -12.97 -18.68 -4.63
CA SER A 66 -11.93 -19.47 -5.29
C SER A 66 -10.79 -19.76 -4.32
N ALA A 67 -10.00 -20.80 -4.60
CA ALA A 67 -8.77 -21.07 -3.89
C ALA A 67 -7.59 -20.67 -4.78
N PHE A 68 -6.56 -20.08 -4.16
CA PHE A 68 -5.34 -19.64 -4.83
C PHE A 68 -4.12 -20.27 -4.14
N PRO A 69 -3.85 -21.56 -4.38
CA PRO A 69 -2.77 -22.27 -3.70
C PRO A 69 -1.38 -21.72 -4.02
N ASP A 70 -1.25 -21.04 -5.18
CA ASP A 70 0.01 -20.42 -5.62
C ASP A 70 0.09 -18.92 -5.29
N ALA A 71 -0.88 -18.38 -4.54
CA ALA A 71 -0.79 -16.99 -4.08
C ALA A 71 0.27 -16.84 -2.98
N ALA A 72 0.82 -15.63 -2.85
CA ALA A 72 1.90 -15.35 -1.91
C ALA A 72 1.59 -15.82 -0.48
N GLY A 73 0.42 -15.46 0.07
CA GLY A 73 0.03 -15.89 1.41
C GLY A 73 -0.02 -17.40 1.57
N SER A 74 -0.56 -18.14 0.57
CA SER A 74 -0.63 -19.60 0.59
C SER A 74 0.76 -20.25 0.56
N LEU A 75 1.63 -19.78 -0.37
CA LEU A 75 2.99 -20.33 -0.50
C LEU A 75 3.85 -20.11 0.74
N PHE A 76 3.77 -18.93 1.33
CA PHE A 76 4.51 -18.63 2.56
C PHE A 76 3.90 -19.35 3.77
N GLY A 77 2.55 -19.45 3.84
CA GLY A 77 1.87 -20.24 4.88
C GLY A 77 2.28 -21.72 4.84
N ASP A 78 2.35 -22.32 3.66
CA ASP A 78 2.85 -23.70 3.47
C ASP A 78 4.33 -23.85 3.87
N ALA A 79 5.11 -22.78 3.79
CA ALA A 79 6.49 -22.71 4.27
C ALA A 79 6.62 -22.43 5.78
N GLY A 80 5.52 -22.30 6.50
CA GLY A 80 5.48 -22.10 7.95
C GLY A 80 5.52 -20.63 8.39
N TYR A 81 5.27 -19.69 7.50
CA TYR A 81 5.14 -18.27 7.83
C TYR A 81 3.71 -17.94 8.28
N THR A 82 3.58 -17.07 9.28
CA THR A 82 2.32 -16.38 9.55
C THR A 82 2.14 -15.26 8.53
N ALA A 83 1.04 -15.26 7.79
CA ALA A 83 0.79 -14.29 6.75
C ALA A 83 -0.37 -13.37 7.12
N ASN A 84 -0.13 -12.05 7.21
CA ASN A 84 -1.14 -11.04 7.51
C ASN A 84 -1.16 -9.91 6.48
N SER A 85 -2.27 -9.19 6.41
CA SER A 85 -2.40 -8.05 5.50
C SER A 85 -2.96 -6.82 6.21
N PHE A 86 -2.51 -5.64 5.80
CA PHE A 86 -2.74 -4.38 6.47
C PHE A 86 -3.13 -3.29 5.48
N HIS A 87 -4.17 -2.52 5.81
CA HIS A 87 -4.60 -1.38 5.02
C HIS A 87 -5.42 -0.41 5.87
N LYS A 88 -5.57 0.85 5.39
CA LYS A 88 -6.46 1.82 6.01
C LYS A 88 -7.92 1.36 6.01
N SER A 89 -8.42 0.84 4.89
CA SER A 89 -9.84 0.56 4.66
C SER A 89 -10.33 -0.72 5.33
N GLU A 90 -11.64 -0.78 5.60
CA GLU A 90 -12.27 -1.98 6.15
C GLU A 90 -12.20 -3.19 5.20
N ALA A 91 -12.22 -4.39 5.79
CA ALA A 91 -12.18 -5.67 5.08
C ALA A 91 -13.27 -5.86 4.02
N LYS A 92 -14.43 -5.19 4.20
CA LYS A 92 -15.54 -5.22 3.23
C LYS A 92 -15.25 -4.41 1.95
N PHE A 93 -14.36 -3.40 2.03
CA PHE A 93 -14.00 -2.59 0.87
C PHE A 93 -13.22 -3.43 -0.13
N TYR A 94 -13.71 -3.49 -1.38
CA TYR A 94 -13.23 -4.45 -2.39
C TYR A 94 -13.25 -5.93 -1.92
N ASN A 95 -14.10 -6.25 -0.93
CA ASN A 95 -14.17 -7.61 -0.39
C ASN A 95 -12.81 -8.20 0.03
N ARG A 96 -11.88 -7.32 0.43
CA ARG A 96 -10.47 -7.69 0.73
C ARG A 96 -10.35 -8.77 1.79
N GLY A 97 -11.13 -8.70 2.87
CA GLY A 97 -11.06 -9.71 3.91
C GLY A 97 -11.25 -11.13 3.39
N ALA A 98 -12.29 -11.35 2.55
CA ALA A 98 -12.55 -12.65 1.96
C ALA A 98 -11.50 -13.04 0.89
N MET A 99 -11.03 -12.07 0.10
CA MET A 99 -10.03 -12.32 -0.93
C MET A 99 -8.65 -12.60 -0.35
N HIS A 100 -8.23 -11.85 0.68
CA HIS A 100 -6.94 -12.11 1.34
C HIS A 100 -6.95 -13.46 2.05
N GLN A 101 -8.07 -13.84 2.66
CA GLN A 101 -8.23 -15.21 3.17
C GLN A 101 -8.10 -16.25 2.05
N ALA A 102 -8.68 -15.99 0.86
CA ALA A 102 -8.53 -16.87 -0.29
C ALA A 102 -7.10 -16.92 -0.85
N PHE A 103 -6.28 -15.86 -0.63
CA PHE A 103 -4.85 -15.82 -0.95
C PHE A 103 -3.96 -16.49 0.12
N GLY A 104 -4.55 -16.97 1.22
CA GLY A 104 -3.81 -17.64 2.30
C GLY A 104 -3.36 -16.73 3.44
N TYR A 105 -3.79 -15.47 3.49
CA TYR A 105 -3.56 -14.60 4.65
C TYR A 105 -4.47 -15.01 5.81
N GLU A 106 -3.91 -15.09 7.02
CA GLU A 106 -4.64 -15.48 8.22
C GLU A 106 -5.60 -14.36 8.67
N GLN A 107 -5.12 -13.12 8.66
CA GLN A 107 -5.89 -11.96 9.09
C GLN A 107 -5.69 -10.76 8.16
N TYR A 108 -6.77 -9.97 8.03
CA TYR A 108 -6.76 -8.65 7.43
C TYR A 108 -6.97 -7.59 8.51
N HIS A 109 -6.00 -6.73 8.69
CA HIS A 109 -6.03 -5.66 9.68
C HIS A 109 -6.39 -4.32 9.04
N SER A 110 -7.52 -3.75 9.48
CA SER A 110 -7.93 -2.40 9.09
C SER A 110 -7.43 -1.38 10.10
N ALA A 111 -6.72 -0.34 9.65
CA ALA A 111 -6.28 0.76 10.49
C ALA A 111 -7.46 1.49 11.17
N LEU A 112 -8.64 1.50 10.55
CA LEU A 112 -9.86 2.09 11.12
C LEU A 112 -10.32 1.44 12.44
N HIS A 113 -9.86 0.24 12.76
CA HIS A 113 -10.15 -0.39 14.05
C HIS A 113 -9.26 0.13 15.18
N TYR A 114 -8.20 0.87 14.86
CA TYR A 114 -7.20 1.37 15.80
C TYR A 114 -7.21 2.89 15.95
N ALA A 115 -7.87 3.61 15.04
CA ALA A 115 -8.03 5.05 15.07
C ALA A 115 -9.42 5.49 14.65
N SER A 116 -9.83 6.68 15.09
CA SER A 116 -11.14 7.26 14.77
C SER A 116 -11.09 8.32 13.66
N GLY A 117 -9.90 8.76 13.27
CA GLY A 117 -9.70 9.84 12.30
C GLY A 117 -9.45 9.33 10.88
N GLU A 118 -10.30 9.73 9.93
CA GLU A 118 -10.12 9.37 8.51
C GLU A 118 -8.77 9.88 7.94
N LEU A 119 -8.37 11.08 8.32
CA LEU A 119 -7.09 11.67 7.91
C LEU A 119 -5.92 10.90 8.51
N GLU A 120 -5.98 10.59 9.81
CA GLU A 120 -4.93 9.86 10.52
C GLU A 120 -4.63 8.52 9.87
N VAL A 121 -5.67 7.71 9.64
CA VAL A 121 -5.49 6.39 8.99
C VAL A 121 -5.18 6.50 7.50
N GLY A 122 -5.39 7.66 6.88
CA GLY A 122 -5.00 7.96 5.50
C GLY A 122 -3.51 8.19 5.34
N VAL A 123 -2.81 8.55 6.42
CA VAL A 123 -1.36 8.67 6.44
C VAL A 123 -0.74 7.31 6.72
N ASP A 124 -0.08 6.71 5.74
CA ASP A 124 0.44 5.33 5.81
C ASP A 124 1.36 5.09 7.00
N ARG A 125 2.06 6.12 7.46
CA ARG A 125 2.90 6.05 8.65
C ARG A 125 2.15 5.56 9.89
N PHE A 126 0.83 5.79 9.97
CA PHE A 126 -0.02 5.26 11.04
C PHE A 126 0.05 3.74 11.15
N LEU A 127 0.19 3.01 10.02
CA LEU A 127 0.31 1.55 10.01
C LEU A 127 1.49 1.05 10.86
N VAL A 128 2.55 1.85 10.93
CA VAL A 128 3.80 1.47 11.63
C VAL A 128 4.03 2.24 12.94
N ASP A 129 3.40 3.39 13.15
CA ASP A 129 3.51 4.16 14.39
C ASP A 129 2.49 3.71 15.46
N CYS A 130 1.37 3.11 15.06
CA CYS A 130 0.42 2.51 15.98
C CYS A 130 0.99 1.21 16.56
N ASP A 131 1.38 1.23 17.84
CA ASP A 131 2.03 0.08 18.49
C ASP A 131 1.20 -1.19 18.48
N GLU A 132 -0.13 -1.09 18.65
CA GLU A 132 -1.02 -2.25 18.57
C GLU A 132 -1.05 -2.88 17.17
N LEU A 133 -1.04 -2.05 16.13
CA LEU A 133 -1.05 -2.50 14.74
C LEU A 133 0.29 -3.07 14.33
N TYR A 134 1.39 -2.39 14.71
CA TYR A 134 2.74 -2.87 14.45
C TYR A 134 3.03 -4.20 15.18
N ALA A 135 2.55 -4.36 16.41
CA ALA A 135 2.69 -5.63 17.13
C ALA A 135 2.06 -6.81 16.37
N ARG A 136 0.99 -6.57 15.57
CA ARG A 136 0.41 -7.60 14.71
C ARG A 136 1.28 -7.98 13.52
N MET A 137 2.18 -7.10 13.10
CA MET A 137 3.14 -7.40 12.02
C MET A 137 4.25 -8.34 12.49
N ILE A 138 4.72 -8.16 13.73
CA ILE A 138 5.89 -8.86 14.28
C ILE A 138 5.55 -9.89 15.36
N ASP A 139 4.26 -10.23 15.54
CA ASP A 139 3.76 -11.10 16.62
C ASP A 139 4.33 -12.53 16.55
N THR A 140 4.69 -12.98 15.35
CA THR A 140 5.21 -14.33 15.11
C THR A 140 6.37 -14.30 14.12
N GLU A 141 7.33 -15.22 14.27
CA GLU A 141 8.43 -15.43 13.34
C GLU A 141 8.45 -16.90 12.85
N PRO A 142 8.63 -17.12 11.55
CA PRO A 142 8.73 -16.14 10.46
C PRO A 142 7.38 -15.57 10.05
N PHE A 143 7.35 -14.32 9.54
CA PHE A 143 6.12 -13.67 9.08
C PHE A 143 6.20 -13.16 7.63
N LEU A 144 5.04 -13.05 6.99
CA LEU A 144 4.82 -12.36 5.73
C LEU A 144 3.73 -11.33 5.91
N ASP A 145 4.07 -10.04 5.81
CA ASP A 145 3.08 -8.97 5.88
C ASP A 145 2.89 -8.27 4.55
N PHE A 146 1.65 -8.14 4.14
CA PHE A 146 1.25 -7.40 2.95
C PHE A 146 0.63 -6.06 3.34
N LEU A 147 1.39 -4.98 3.19
CA LEU A 147 0.94 -3.63 3.49
C LEU A 147 0.47 -2.95 2.21
N ILE A 148 -0.77 -2.46 2.21
CA ILE A 148 -1.36 -1.70 1.11
C ILE A 148 -1.34 -0.23 1.51
N THR A 149 -0.53 0.57 0.80
CA THR A 149 -0.41 2.01 1.05
C THR A 149 -1.65 2.78 0.60
N TYR A 150 -1.83 3.99 1.12
CA TYR A 150 -2.91 4.88 0.76
C TYR A 150 -2.46 6.34 0.59
N SER A 151 -1.39 6.77 1.22
CA SER A 151 -0.96 8.19 1.22
C SER A 151 -0.78 8.75 -0.19
N GLY A 152 -0.35 7.93 -1.15
CA GLY A 152 -0.22 8.30 -2.55
C GLY A 152 -1.52 8.35 -3.35
N HIS A 153 -2.66 7.92 -2.76
CA HIS A 153 -3.93 7.80 -3.49
C HIS A 153 -4.36 9.12 -4.13
N LEU A 154 -4.91 9.02 -5.34
CA LEU A 154 -5.39 10.17 -6.10
C LEU A 154 -6.45 10.99 -5.35
N GLY A 155 -6.62 12.22 -5.78
CA GLY A 155 -7.11 13.41 -5.18
C GLY A 155 -5.88 14.18 -4.75
N TYR A 156 -5.40 15.12 -5.61
CA TYR A 156 -4.22 15.94 -5.33
C TYR A 156 -4.58 17.41 -5.31
N ASP A 157 -5.88 17.70 -5.33
CA ASP A 157 -6.44 19.05 -5.36
C ASP A 157 -6.59 19.66 -3.95
N GLU A 158 -7.04 20.92 -3.91
CA GLU A 158 -7.25 21.68 -2.68
C GLU A 158 -8.38 21.12 -1.78
N ILE A 159 -9.26 20.29 -2.32
CA ILE A 159 -10.39 19.70 -1.60
C ILE A 159 -9.95 18.44 -0.84
N ASP A 160 -8.91 17.77 -1.31
CA ASP A 160 -8.38 16.57 -0.64
C ASP A 160 -7.63 16.94 0.66
N ALA A 161 -8.20 16.56 1.78
CA ALA A 161 -7.62 16.84 3.10
C ALA A 161 -6.21 16.23 3.28
N LEU A 162 -5.94 15.10 2.64
CA LEU A 162 -4.64 14.46 2.72
C LEU A 162 -3.58 15.22 1.91
N THR A 163 -3.96 15.80 0.77
CA THR A 163 -3.10 16.68 -0.03
C THR A 163 -2.73 17.93 0.76
N THR A 164 -3.73 18.59 1.36
CA THR A 164 -3.51 19.77 2.21
C THR A 164 -2.56 19.43 3.37
N TYR A 165 -2.83 18.34 4.08
CA TYR A 165 -1.96 17.85 5.15
C TYR A 165 -0.52 17.59 4.66
N ALA A 166 -0.37 16.92 3.52
CA ALA A 166 0.95 16.60 2.97
C ALA A 166 1.75 17.86 2.64
N LEU A 167 1.13 18.87 2.03
CA LEU A 167 1.78 20.15 1.73
C LEU A 167 2.11 20.97 2.99
N GLU A 168 1.32 20.84 4.06
CA GLU A 168 1.66 21.42 5.37
C GLU A 168 2.88 20.74 6.02
N GLN A 169 3.01 19.41 5.86
CA GLN A 169 4.17 18.66 6.37
C GLN A 169 5.43 18.91 5.54
N TYR A 170 5.31 19.12 4.23
CA TYR A 170 6.40 19.28 3.28
C TYR A 170 6.22 20.56 2.45
N PRO A 171 6.37 21.75 3.08
CA PRO A 171 6.15 23.03 2.41
C PRO A 171 7.11 23.30 1.24
N GLU A 172 8.23 22.59 1.16
CA GLU A 172 9.16 22.66 0.04
C GLU A 172 8.55 22.21 -1.30
N TYR A 173 7.44 21.47 -1.27
CA TYR A 173 6.70 21.10 -2.47
C TYR A 173 5.65 22.13 -2.90
N ALA A 174 5.33 23.11 -2.06
CA ALA A 174 4.40 24.20 -2.39
C ALA A 174 5.12 25.21 -3.33
N ASP A 175 5.03 24.98 -4.65
CA ASP A 175 5.68 25.77 -5.69
C ASP A 175 4.61 26.38 -6.61
N ASP A 176 4.44 27.71 -6.53
CA ASP A 176 3.45 28.46 -7.32
C ASP A 176 3.71 28.42 -8.84
N SER A 177 4.88 27.99 -9.26
CA SER A 177 5.21 27.83 -10.69
C SER A 177 4.66 26.54 -11.30
N ARG A 178 4.11 25.64 -10.48
CA ARG A 178 3.56 24.34 -10.88
C ARG A 178 2.06 24.26 -10.54
N PRO A 179 1.28 23.42 -11.26
CA PRO A 179 -0.09 23.08 -10.84
C PRO A 179 -0.12 22.53 -9.41
N TYR A 180 -1.14 22.91 -8.66
CA TYR A 180 -1.31 22.46 -7.26
C TYR A 180 -1.32 20.95 -7.13
N GLU A 181 -1.95 20.25 -8.08
CA GLU A 181 -2.03 18.79 -8.11
C GLU A 181 -0.66 18.12 -8.24
N ILE A 182 0.28 18.74 -8.93
CA ILE A 182 1.66 18.24 -9.03
C ILE A 182 2.38 18.43 -7.69
N ASN A 183 2.15 19.54 -7.02
CA ASN A 183 2.69 19.78 -5.67
C ASN A 183 2.12 18.73 -4.69
N GLY A 184 0.82 18.49 -4.75
CA GLY A 184 0.13 17.48 -3.96
C GLY A 184 0.65 16.07 -4.20
N LEU A 185 0.86 15.69 -5.46
CA LEU A 185 1.42 14.39 -5.82
C LEU A 185 2.81 14.18 -5.19
N PHE A 186 3.71 15.15 -5.27
CA PHE A 186 5.05 15.04 -4.69
C PHE A 186 5.00 14.96 -3.16
N ALA A 187 4.21 15.80 -2.52
CA ALA A 187 4.08 15.80 -1.07
C ALA A 187 3.47 14.47 -0.55
N LYS A 188 2.48 13.93 -1.24
CA LYS A 188 1.86 12.64 -0.88
C LYS A 188 2.77 11.45 -1.16
N ALA A 189 3.59 11.50 -2.21
CA ALA A 189 4.64 10.50 -2.43
C ALA A 189 5.66 10.50 -1.29
N ARG A 190 5.98 11.68 -0.75
CA ARG A 190 6.85 11.82 0.42
C ARG A 190 6.23 11.22 1.68
N LEU A 191 4.92 11.39 1.93
CA LEU A 191 4.24 10.71 3.05
C LEU A 191 4.37 9.19 2.97
N THR A 192 4.26 8.64 1.76
CA THR A 192 4.45 7.20 1.54
C THR A 192 5.90 6.79 1.83
N ASP A 193 6.88 7.56 1.36
CA ASP A 193 8.31 7.29 1.62
C ASP A 193 8.65 7.29 3.11
N ASP A 194 8.07 8.21 3.88
CA ASP A 194 8.26 8.30 5.33
C ASP A 194 7.73 7.09 6.09
N MET A 195 6.65 6.45 5.60
CA MET A 195 6.20 5.18 6.16
C MET A 195 7.28 4.11 6.00
N PHE A 196 7.91 4.01 4.82
CA PHE A 196 8.99 3.04 4.61
C PHE A 196 10.23 3.35 5.46
N ALA A 197 10.60 4.61 5.60
CA ALA A 197 11.69 5.01 6.49
C ALA A 197 11.41 4.54 7.93
N ARG A 198 10.21 4.81 8.41
CA ARG A 198 9.80 4.43 9.77
C ARG A 198 9.69 2.91 9.95
N LEU A 199 9.17 2.19 8.96
CA LEU A 199 9.12 0.73 9.00
C LEU A 199 10.52 0.13 9.14
N LEU A 200 11.48 0.59 8.33
CA LEU A 200 12.86 0.11 8.38
C LEU A 200 13.54 0.41 9.72
N GLU A 201 13.27 1.58 10.32
CA GLU A 201 13.73 1.92 11.66
C GLU A 201 13.20 0.91 12.70
N ARG A 202 11.89 0.68 12.69
CA ARG A 202 11.25 -0.23 13.66
C ARG A 202 11.66 -1.70 13.50
N LEU A 203 11.89 -2.14 12.27
CA LEU A 203 12.38 -3.51 12.02
C LEU A 203 13.86 -3.71 12.43
N ALA A 204 14.60 -2.63 12.66
CA ALA A 204 15.98 -2.68 13.13
C ALA A 204 16.10 -2.63 14.67
N GLU A 205 15.03 -2.34 15.39
CA GLU A 205 14.96 -2.34 16.87
C GLU A 205 14.93 -3.78 17.41
#